data_a6c5cdab34543415554246b1fadab732
#
_entry.id   a6c5cdab34543415554246b1fadab732
#
_cell.length_a   1.000
_cell.length_b   1.000
_cell.length_c   1.000
_cell.angle_alpha   90.00
_cell.angle_beta   90.00
_cell.angle_gamma   90.00
#
_symmetry.space_group_name_H-M   'P 1'
#
loop_
_entity.id
_entity.type
_entity.pdbx_description
1 polymer ?
#
loop_
_entity_poly.entity_id
_entity_poly.type
_entity_poly.pdbx_seq_one_letter_code
_entity_poly.pdbx_strand_id
1 'polypeptide(L)'
;MIPFIDTHAHLDGEEFKEDLPQTIQRAKEAGVGAILVPGIDESSIASVMAVCRQYPGYCYPMIGLQPEEVRDDWERVLGVMQQELESSRNSLTTDAPLRYIAVGECGLDFYWSREFEQQQLKAFERQVEWSVQYQLPLMIHCRKAQNELLHIMKPYEKVLPGGVFHCFTGNQKEAEAYLRFDRFCLGVGGVSTFKSSHLREDLPAAVPLNRIVLETDSPYMAPVPHRGKRNESAYVANVRLTLAQAYGVSADEVALVTNKNVETLFGVRPLAVC
;
A
#
# COMPACT_ATOMS: atom_id res chain seq x y z
N MET A 1 13.25 20.38 -4.02
CA MET A 1 12.33 19.26 -4.38
C MET A 1 11.52 18.92 -3.15
N ILE A 2 10.21 18.84 -3.27
CA ILE A 2 9.33 18.39 -2.17
C ILE A 2 9.48 16.89 -2.02
N PRO A 3 9.80 16.37 -0.81
CA PRO A 3 9.86 14.94 -0.59
C PRO A 3 8.47 14.30 -0.76
N PHE A 4 8.42 13.02 -1.13
CA PHE A 4 7.19 12.26 -1.38
C PHE A 4 7.28 10.87 -0.77
N ILE A 5 6.16 10.16 -0.75
CA ILE A 5 6.02 8.90 -0.01
C ILE A 5 5.77 7.75 -1.00
N ASP A 6 6.45 6.63 -0.78
CA ASP A 6 6.13 5.34 -1.39
C ASP A 6 5.22 4.57 -0.42
N THR A 7 3.95 4.41 -0.78
CA THR A 7 2.95 3.84 0.13
C THR A 7 2.89 2.32 0.12
N HIS A 8 3.70 1.64 -0.72
CA HIS A 8 3.69 0.18 -0.79
C HIS A 8 5.00 -0.37 -1.36
N ALA A 9 5.84 -0.95 -0.48
CA ALA A 9 7.09 -1.58 -0.87
C ALA A 9 7.46 -2.73 0.07
N HIS A 10 7.67 -3.94 -0.48
CA HIS A 10 8.05 -5.15 0.26
C HIS A 10 9.57 -5.17 0.53
N LEU A 11 10.05 -4.21 1.31
CA LEU A 11 11.49 -4.04 1.60
C LEU A 11 12.08 -5.16 2.47
N ASP A 12 11.25 -5.95 3.10
CA ASP A 12 11.62 -7.11 3.92
C ASP A 12 11.84 -8.38 3.09
N GLY A 13 11.54 -8.34 1.79
CA GLY A 13 11.71 -9.45 0.84
C GLY A 13 13.17 -9.85 0.61
N GLU A 14 13.37 -11.12 0.25
CA GLU A 14 14.71 -11.67 -0.05
C GLU A 14 15.45 -10.88 -1.14
N GLU A 15 14.71 -10.25 -2.06
CA GLU A 15 15.26 -9.43 -3.14
C GLU A 15 16.07 -8.23 -2.67
N PHE A 16 15.80 -7.75 -1.44
CA PHE A 16 16.49 -6.59 -0.86
C PHE A 16 17.52 -6.94 0.20
N LYS A 17 17.59 -8.19 0.61
CA LYS A 17 18.40 -8.64 1.75
C LYS A 17 19.89 -8.25 1.66
N GLU A 18 20.46 -8.31 0.46
CA GLU A 18 21.88 -8.01 0.27
C GLU A 18 22.21 -6.52 0.17
N ASP A 19 21.23 -5.69 -0.31
CA ASP A 19 21.49 -4.27 -0.61
C ASP A 19 20.43 -3.30 -0.04
N LEU A 20 19.69 -3.70 0.99
CA LEU A 20 18.67 -2.85 1.62
C LEU A 20 19.20 -1.45 2.02
N PRO A 21 20.40 -1.31 2.66
CA PRO A 21 20.91 0.01 2.98
C PRO A 21 21.16 0.89 1.75
N GLN A 22 21.66 0.31 0.67
CA GLN A 22 21.89 1.02 -0.60
C GLN A 22 20.56 1.37 -1.28
N THR A 23 19.57 0.48 -1.22
CA THR A 23 18.21 0.73 -1.73
C THR A 23 17.56 1.91 -1.01
N ILE A 24 17.64 1.96 0.32
CA ILE A 24 17.16 3.09 1.12
C ILE A 24 17.91 4.38 0.79
N GLN A 25 19.22 4.31 0.59
CA GLN A 25 20.02 5.48 0.23
C GLN A 25 19.58 6.04 -1.14
N ARG A 26 19.41 5.18 -2.16
CA ARG A 26 18.89 5.59 -3.48
C ARG A 26 17.48 6.19 -3.39
N ALA A 27 16.61 5.63 -2.54
CA ALA A 27 15.28 6.17 -2.31
C ALA A 27 15.33 7.60 -1.76
N LYS A 28 16.16 7.86 -0.74
CA LYS A 28 16.39 9.20 -0.18
C LYS A 28 16.93 10.18 -1.22
N GLU A 29 17.94 9.77 -1.99
CA GLU A 29 18.52 10.58 -3.08
C GLU A 29 17.49 10.92 -4.18
N ALA A 30 16.54 10.04 -4.43
CA ALA A 30 15.42 10.26 -5.36
C ALA A 30 14.33 11.19 -4.79
N GLY A 31 14.37 11.53 -3.49
CA GLY A 31 13.40 12.39 -2.83
C GLY A 31 12.29 11.64 -2.07
N VAL A 32 12.40 10.32 -1.89
CA VAL A 32 11.45 9.56 -1.07
C VAL A 32 11.70 9.86 0.39
N GLY A 33 10.71 10.42 1.08
CA GLY A 33 10.80 10.84 2.48
C GLY A 33 10.17 9.86 3.48
N ALA A 34 9.42 8.88 3.00
CA ALA A 34 8.88 7.77 3.82
C ALA A 34 8.49 6.60 2.93
N ILE A 35 8.47 5.40 3.51
CA ILE A 35 8.06 4.16 2.84
C ILE A 35 7.14 3.38 3.78
N LEU A 36 5.98 2.90 3.27
CA LEU A 36 5.09 2.02 4.00
C LEU A 36 5.38 0.57 3.59
N VAL A 37 5.59 -0.30 4.58
CA VAL A 37 6.01 -1.69 4.37
C VAL A 37 4.88 -2.62 4.78
N PRO A 38 4.21 -3.30 3.83
CA PRO A 38 3.09 -4.18 4.11
C PRO A 38 3.54 -5.53 4.67
N GLY A 39 2.73 -6.11 5.57
CA GLY A 39 2.81 -7.51 5.91
C GLY A 39 2.08 -8.36 4.86
N ILE A 40 2.53 -9.58 4.62
CA ILE A 40 1.92 -10.51 3.67
C ILE A 40 1.42 -11.80 4.33
N ASP A 41 2.11 -12.27 5.38
CA ASP A 41 1.82 -13.51 6.10
C ASP A 41 2.35 -13.47 7.55
N GLU A 42 2.23 -14.59 8.27
CA GLU A 42 2.77 -14.72 9.64
C GLU A 42 4.29 -14.52 9.69
N SER A 43 5.03 -14.98 8.68
CA SER A 43 6.50 -14.89 8.65
C SER A 43 6.97 -13.45 8.46
N SER A 44 6.20 -12.63 7.77
CA SER A 44 6.49 -11.21 7.51
C SER A 44 6.38 -10.31 8.75
N ILE A 45 5.72 -10.77 9.83
CA ILE A 45 5.61 -10.00 11.09
C ILE A 45 6.99 -9.57 11.58
N ALA A 46 7.92 -10.53 11.66
CA ALA A 46 9.25 -10.26 12.19
C ALA A 46 10.11 -9.45 11.22
N SER A 47 10.07 -9.77 9.93
CA SER A 47 10.90 -9.12 8.90
C SER A 47 10.49 -7.67 8.65
N VAL A 48 9.20 -7.38 8.51
CA VAL A 48 8.66 -6.02 8.39
C VAL A 48 9.06 -5.16 9.60
N MET A 49 8.86 -5.69 10.82
CA MET A 49 9.23 -4.97 12.03
C MET A 49 10.75 -4.74 12.13
N ALA A 50 11.58 -5.68 11.67
CA ALA A 50 13.04 -5.52 11.65
C ALA A 50 13.45 -4.37 10.72
N VAL A 51 12.93 -4.32 9.50
CA VAL A 51 13.18 -3.21 8.55
C VAL A 51 12.75 -1.88 9.16
N CYS A 52 11.54 -1.80 9.71
CA CYS A 52 11.02 -0.55 10.26
C CYS A 52 11.79 -0.09 11.53
N ARG A 53 12.30 -1.03 12.35
CA ARG A 53 13.20 -0.69 13.49
C ARG A 53 14.57 -0.20 13.02
N GLN A 54 15.07 -0.71 11.91
CA GLN A 54 16.35 -0.26 11.33
C GLN A 54 16.26 1.16 10.75
N TYR A 55 15.07 1.58 10.29
CA TYR A 55 14.82 2.89 9.68
C TYR A 55 13.64 3.62 10.35
N PRO A 56 13.76 3.94 11.66
CA PRO A 56 12.66 4.54 12.43
C PRO A 56 12.29 5.92 11.89
N GLY A 57 10.98 6.20 11.78
CA GLY A 57 10.45 7.44 11.23
C GLY A 57 10.57 7.57 9.70
N TYR A 58 11.17 6.57 9.03
CA TYR A 58 11.29 6.49 7.57
C TYR A 58 10.51 5.31 6.98
N CYS A 59 10.61 4.12 7.59
CA CYS A 59 9.82 2.94 7.23
C CYS A 59 8.72 2.71 8.27
N TYR A 60 7.50 2.44 7.80
CA TYR A 60 6.32 2.29 8.64
C TYR A 60 5.64 0.94 8.38
N PRO A 61 5.40 0.11 9.42
CA PRO A 61 4.89 -1.24 9.24
C PRO A 61 3.36 -1.28 9.07
N MET A 62 2.90 -2.19 8.25
CA MET A 62 1.51 -2.62 8.18
C MET A 62 1.43 -4.12 8.49
N ILE A 63 0.26 -4.61 8.88
CA ILE A 63 0.02 -6.03 9.22
C ILE A 63 -1.23 -6.54 8.53
N GLY A 64 -1.10 -7.63 7.79
CA GLY A 64 -2.21 -8.26 7.08
C GLY A 64 -1.82 -9.57 6.44
N LEU A 65 -2.81 -10.41 6.17
CA LEU A 65 -2.69 -11.64 5.41
C LEU A 65 -3.11 -11.35 3.96
N GLN A 66 -2.12 -11.32 3.09
CA GLN A 66 -2.26 -11.08 1.67
C GLN A 66 -3.00 -12.25 1.00
N PRO A 67 -3.92 -12.02 0.04
CA PRO A 67 -4.80 -13.06 -0.48
C PRO A 67 -4.09 -14.26 -1.12
N GLU A 68 -2.94 -14.06 -1.76
CA GLU A 68 -2.17 -15.15 -2.36
C GLU A 68 -1.52 -16.08 -1.32
N GLU A 69 -1.43 -15.65 -0.04
CA GLU A 69 -0.91 -16.43 1.08
C GLU A 69 -2.02 -17.09 1.93
N VAL A 70 -3.28 -16.88 1.58
CA VAL A 70 -4.41 -17.54 2.27
C VAL A 70 -4.42 -19.03 1.96
N ARG A 71 -4.46 -19.85 3.02
CA ARG A 71 -4.52 -21.32 3.00
C ARG A 71 -5.60 -21.82 3.97
N ASP A 72 -5.71 -23.12 4.16
CA ASP A 72 -6.70 -23.73 5.06
C ASP A 72 -6.53 -23.28 6.52
N ASP A 73 -5.33 -22.91 6.94
CA ASP A 73 -5.02 -22.45 8.30
C ASP A 73 -5.14 -20.93 8.50
N TRP A 74 -5.79 -20.21 7.59
CA TRP A 74 -5.93 -18.75 7.62
C TRP A 74 -6.47 -18.19 8.94
N GLU A 75 -7.39 -18.91 9.60
CA GLU A 75 -7.94 -18.48 10.91
C GLU A 75 -6.87 -18.47 12.00
N ARG A 76 -6.00 -19.48 12.02
CA ARG A 76 -4.86 -19.54 12.92
C ARG A 76 -3.88 -18.40 12.64
N VAL A 77 -3.53 -18.19 11.38
CA VAL A 77 -2.60 -17.14 10.94
C VAL A 77 -3.14 -15.77 11.35
N LEU A 78 -4.40 -15.46 11.03
CA LEU A 78 -5.02 -14.20 11.47
C LEU A 78 -5.08 -14.08 13.00
N GLY A 79 -5.27 -15.19 13.73
CA GLY A 79 -5.22 -15.18 15.19
C GLY A 79 -3.87 -14.72 15.74
N VAL A 80 -2.77 -15.20 15.16
CA VAL A 80 -1.39 -14.76 15.51
C VAL A 80 -1.18 -13.30 15.18
N MET A 81 -1.55 -12.88 13.97
CA MET A 81 -1.42 -11.50 13.52
C MET A 81 -2.22 -10.51 14.39
N GLN A 82 -3.44 -10.90 14.81
CA GLN A 82 -4.27 -10.09 15.69
C GLN A 82 -3.62 -9.90 17.06
N GLN A 83 -3.07 -10.96 17.64
CA GLN A 83 -2.34 -10.89 18.92
C GLN A 83 -1.14 -9.95 18.83
N GLU A 84 -0.38 -10.01 17.73
CA GLU A 84 0.73 -9.10 17.49
C GLU A 84 0.27 -7.64 17.35
N LEU A 85 -0.80 -7.39 16.58
CA LEU A 85 -1.39 -6.07 16.43
C LEU A 85 -1.80 -5.49 17.79
N GLU A 86 -2.48 -6.26 18.63
CA GLU A 86 -2.91 -5.86 19.97
C GLU A 86 -1.71 -5.61 20.89
N SER A 87 -0.71 -6.49 20.86
CA SER A 87 0.52 -6.36 21.63
C SER A 87 1.28 -5.07 21.29
N SER A 88 1.41 -4.76 20.01
CA SER A 88 2.07 -3.52 19.55
C SER A 88 1.35 -2.25 20.02
N ARG A 89 0.02 -2.28 20.14
CA ARG A 89 -0.81 -1.16 20.60
C ARG A 89 -0.73 -0.95 22.11
N ASN A 90 -0.61 -2.02 22.88
CA ASN A 90 -0.62 -2.03 24.34
C ASN A 90 0.78 -1.85 24.94
N SER A 91 1.84 -1.83 24.13
CA SER A 91 3.20 -1.66 24.60
C SER A 91 3.38 -0.29 25.27
N LEU A 92 3.70 -0.32 26.56
CA LEU A 92 4.01 0.86 27.41
C LEU A 92 5.50 1.15 27.48
N THR A 93 6.33 0.57 26.61
CA THR A 93 7.77 0.80 26.62
C THR A 93 8.09 2.27 26.32
N THR A 94 9.05 2.83 27.08
CA THR A 94 9.44 4.24 27.05
C THR A 94 10.08 4.70 25.75
N ASP A 95 10.62 3.78 24.98
CA ASP A 95 11.12 4.06 23.63
C ASP A 95 9.90 3.95 22.69
N ALA A 96 9.55 5.05 22.01
CA ALA A 96 8.36 5.15 21.15
C ALA A 96 8.08 3.85 20.42
N PRO A 97 7.08 3.05 20.86
CA PRO A 97 6.88 1.72 20.31
C PRO A 97 6.53 1.84 18.85
N LEU A 98 7.23 1.10 18.00
CA LEU A 98 6.87 0.98 16.60
C LEU A 98 5.50 0.31 16.52
N ARG A 99 4.52 1.03 15.98
CA ARG A 99 3.13 0.57 15.86
C ARG A 99 2.76 0.34 14.40
N TYR A 100 1.95 -0.65 14.16
CA TYR A 100 1.35 -0.82 12.85
C TYR A 100 0.42 0.36 12.53
N ILE A 101 0.58 0.91 11.33
CA ILE A 101 -0.16 2.10 10.87
C ILE A 101 -1.38 1.75 10.04
N ALA A 102 -1.50 0.50 9.58
CA ALA A 102 -2.60 0.03 8.74
C ALA A 102 -2.80 -1.49 8.88
N VAL A 103 -3.96 -1.96 8.48
CA VAL A 103 -4.23 -3.38 8.21
C VAL A 103 -3.94 -3.63 6.72
N GLY A 104 -2.95 -4.45 6.44
CA GLY A 104 -2.54 -4.76 5.07
C GLY A 104 -1.09 -5.31 4.95
N GLU A 105 -0.84 -5.96 3.85
CA GLU A 105 -1.69 -6.10 2.68
C GLU A 105 -2.81 -7.11 2.94
N CYS A 106 -4.01 -6.84 2.48
CA CYS A 106 -5.17 -7.71 2.59
C CYS A 106 -6.04 -7.57 1.33
N GLY A 107 -6.98 -8.46 1.13
CA GLY A 107 -7.86 -8.31 -0.04
C GLY A 107 -8.20 -9.64 -0.71
N LEU A 108 -8.41 -9.60 -2.03
CA LEU A 108 -8.80 -10.75 -2.83
C LEU A 108 -7.99 -10.84 -4.14
N ASP A 109 -7.50 -12.04 -4.47
CA ASP A 109 -6.91 -12.36 -5.76
C ASP A 109 -7.50 -13.65 -6.34
N PHE A 110 -8.25 -13.53 -7.44
CA PHE A 110 -8.83 -14.67 -8.17
C PHE A 110 -8.18 -14.86 -9.54
N TYR A 111 -7.02 -14.23 -9.77
CA TYR A 111 -6.32 -14.34 -11.02
C TYR A 111 -5.48 -15.63 -11.11
N TRP A 112 -4.72 -15.93 -10.06
CA TRP A 112 -3.83 -17.09 -10.06
C TRP A 112 -4.57 -18.38 -9.74
N SER A 113 -5.44 -18.37 -8.73
CA SER A 113 -6.20 -19.53 -8.29
C SER A 113 -7.49 -19.12 -7.58
N ARG A 114 -8.52 -19.95 -7.69
CA ARG A 114 -9.74 -19.86 -6.89
C ARG A 114 -9.85 -20.99 -5.87
N GLU A 115 -8.79 -21.76 -5.65
CA GLU A 115 -8.77 -22.89 -4.72
C GLU A 115 -9.19 -22.48 -3.31
N PHE A 116 -8.66 -21.36 -2.81
CA PHE A 116 -8.95 -20.82 -1.49
C PHE A 116 -9.91 -19.61 -1.54
N GLU A 117 -10.77 -19.52 -2.54
CA GLU A 117 -11.69 -18.37 -2.71
C GLU A 117 -12.53 -18.11 -1.45
N GLN A 118 -13.15 -19.16 -0.86
CA GLN A 118 -14.00 -19.01 0.32
C GLN A 118 -13.20 -18.59 1.56
N GLN A 119 -11.98 -19.06 1.68
CA GLN A 119 -11.06 -18.67 2.74
C GLN A 119 -10.62 -17.21 2.55
N GLN A 120 -10.28 -16.79 1.32
CA GLN A 120 -9.94 -15.40 1.01
C GLN A 120 -11.08 -14.44 1.37
N LEU A 121 -12.33 -14.76 0.99
CA LEU A 121 -13.50 -13.93 1.31
C LEU A 121 -13.63 -13.72 2.82
N LYS A 122 -13.53 -14.79 3.62
CA LYS A 122 -13.63 -14.71 5.08
C LYS A 122 -12.43 -14.02 5.72
N ALA A 123 -11.22 -14.30 5.22
CA ALA A 123 -10.00 -13.67 5.71
C ALA A 123 -10.00 -12.15 5.45
N PHE A 124 -10.49 -11.73 4.29
CA PHE A 124 -10.63 -10.31 3.97
C PHE A 124 -11.69 -9.64 4.87
N GLU A 125 -12.87 -10.26 5.03
CA GLU A 125 -13.92 -9.73 5.90
C GLU A 125 -13.41 -9.55 7.33
N ARG A 126 -12.67 -10.53 7.89
CA ARG A 126 -12.06 -10.42 9.22
C ARG A 126 -11.09 -9.24 9.32
N GLN A 127 -10.32 -8.98 8.29
CA GLN A 127 -9.38 -7.85 8.26
C GLN A 127 -10.09 -6.50 8.07
N VAL A 128 -11.22 -6.46 7.37
CA VAL A 128 -12.13 -5.30 7.35
C VAL A 128 -12.69 -5.02 8.74
N GLU A 129 -13.10 -6.05 9.48
CA GLU A 129 -13.53 -5.92 10.88
C GLU A 129 -12.41 -5.35 11.77
N TRP A 130 -11.16 -5.78 11.60
CA TRP A 130 -10.02 -5.21 12.33
C TRP A 130 -9.82 -3.73 12.02
N SER A 131 -9.93 -3.35 10.75
CA SER A 131 -9.85 -1.94 10.37
C SER A 131 -10.85 -1.08 11.15
N VAL A 132 -12.09 -1.54 11.26
CA VAL A 132 -13.13 -0.86 12.05
C VAL A 132 -12.83 -0.90 13.55
N GLN A 133 -12.48 -2.08 14.08
CA GLN A 133 -12.24 -2.27 15.50
C GLN A 133 -11.06 -1.43 16.01
N TYR A 134 -9.96 -1.44 15.27
CA TYR A 134 -8.72 -0.78 15.70
C TYR A 134 -8.57 0.64 15.11
N GLN A 135 -9.51 1.09 14.29
CA GLN A 135 -9.48 2.38 13.58
C GLN A 135 -8.18 2.56 12.79
N LEU A 136 -7.78 1.51 12.06
CA LEU A 136 -6.62 1.50 11.17
C LEU A 136 -7.08 1.46 9.71
N PRO A 137 -6.50 2.28 8.82
CA PRO A 137 -6.83 2.23 7.40
C PRO A 137 -6.45 0.89 6.78
N LEU A 138 -7.09 0.55 5.66
CA LEU A 138 -6.82 -0.66 4.89
C LEU A 138 -5.80 -0.39 3.76
N MET A 139 -4.89 -1.34 3.54
CA MET A 139 -4.10 -1.45 2.31
C MET A 139 -4.58 -2.66 1.53
N ILE A 140 -5.33 -2.43 0.44
CA ILE A 140 -6.15 -3.45 -0.21
C ILE A 140 -5.58 -3.87 -1.55
N HIS A 141 -5.30 -5.17 -1.67
CA HIS A 141 -5.05 -5.88 -2.92
C HIS A 141 -6.37 -6.31 -3.57
N CYS A 142 -6.53 -6.07 -4.86
CA CYS A 142 -7.68 -6.58 -5.60
C CYS A 142 -7.32 -6.97 -7.03
N ARG A 143 -7.44 -8.25 -7.34
CA ARG A 143 -7.21 -8.74 -8.70
C ARG A 143 -8.28 -9.74 -9.12
N LYS A 144 -9.05 -9.40 -10.16
CA LYS A 144 -10.17 -10.22 -10.70
C LYS A 144 -11.26 -10.55 -9.66
N ALA A 145 -11.45 -9.71 -8.64
CA ALA A 145 -12.36 -9.92 -7.52
C ALA A 145 -13.07 -8.63 -7.05
N GLN A 146 -13.18 -7.61 -7.91
CA GLN A 146 -13.68 -6.29 -7.51
C GLN A 146 -15.11 -6.34 -6.94
N ASN A 147 -16.01 -7.10 -7.57
CA ASN A 147 -17.41 -7.17 -7.13
C ASN A 147 -17.54 -7.79 -5.75
N GLU A 148 -16.84 -8.90 -5.53
CA GLU A 148 -16.82 -9.64 -4.26
C GLU A 148 -16.21 -8.76 -3.15
N LEU A 149 -15.11 -8.08 -3.45
CA LEU A 149 -14.43 -7.19 -2.53
C LEU A 149 -15.33 -6.02 -2.11
N LEU A 150 -15.95 -5.33 -3.05
CA LEU A 150 -16.87 -4.23 -2.77
C LEU A 150 -18.14 -4.71 -2.03
N HIS A 151 -18.61 -5.93 -2.30
CA HIS A 151 -19.73 -6.54 -1.60
C HIS A 151 -19.41 -6.73 -0.10
N ILE A 152 -18.23 -7.25 0.22
CA ILE A 152 -17.77 -7.42 1.61
C ILE A 152 -17.62 -6.07 2.31
N MET A 153 -17.06 -5.07 1.65
CA MET A 153 -16.83 -3.75 2.26
C MET A 153 -18.11 -2.93 2.46
N LYS A 154 -19.15 -3.17 1.66
CA LYS A 154 -20.37 -2.35 1.64
C LYS A 154 -21.06 -2.19 3.01
N PRO A 155 -21.22 -3.22 3.85
CA PRO A 155 -21.81 -3.07 5.17
C PRO A 155 -21.02 -2.13 6.09
N TYR A 156 -19.73 -2.00 5.86
CA TYR A 156 -18.79 -1.22 6.68
C TYR A 156 -18.51 0.18 6.15
N GLU A 157 -19.08 0.57 5.01
CA GLU A 157 -18.77 1.82 4.28
C GLU A 157 -18.73 3.06 5.16
N LYS A 158 -19.70 3.19 6.10
CA LYS A 158 -19.81 4.38 6.96
C LYS A 158 -18.87 4.40 8.16
N VAL A 159 -18.33 3.24 8.53
CA VAL A 159 -17.52 3.08 9.76
C VAL A 159 -16.05 2.81 9.46
N LEU A 160 -15.70 2.45 8.22
CA LEU A 160 -14.31 2.29 7.79
C LEU A 160 -13.54 3.60 7.93
N PRO A 161 -12.34 3.60 8.53
CA PRO A 161 -11.52 4.80 8.69
C PRO A 161 -10.96 5.32 7.36
N GLY A 162 -10.89 4.47 6.35
CA GLY A 162 -10.35 4.74 5.02
C GLY A 162 -9.33 3.71 4.57
N GLY A 163 -8.64 3.97 3.49
CA GLY A 163 -7.62 3.06 2.98
C GLY A 163 -7.15 3.36 1.57
N VAL A 164 -6.43 2.41 1.02
CA VAL A 164 -5.90 2.46 -0.35
C VAL A 164 -6.25 1.17 -1.07
N PHE A 165 -6.83 1.27 -2.23
CA PHE A 165 -6.84 0.18 -3.22
C PHE A 165 -5.50 0.27 -3.96
N HIS A 166 -4.51 -0.53 -3.51
CA HIS A 166 -3.18 -0.45 -4.05
C HIS A 166 -3.07 -1.08 -5.43
N CYS A 167 -1.99 -0.77 -6.13
CA CYS A 167 -1.67 -1.27 -7.47
C CYS A 167 -2.83 -1.15 -8.47
N PHE A 168 -3.51 0.01 -8.47
CA PHE A 168 -4.65 0.23 -9.34
C PHE A 168 -4.24 0.19 -10.82
N THR A 169 -4.81 -0.75 -11.56
CA THR A 169 -4.58 -0.97 -12.99
C THR A 169 -5.88 -1.04 -13.79
N GLY A 170 -6.98 -0.68 -13.16
CA GLY A 170 -8.32 -0.71 -13.74
C GLY A 170 -8.63 0.44 -14.69
N ASN A 171 -9.88 0.52 -15.11
CA ASN A 171 -10.43 1.57 -15.96
C ASN A 171 -11.24 2.59 -15.13
N GLN A 172 -11.82 3.60 -15.82
CA GLN A 172 -12.62 4.67 -15.20
C GLN A 172 -13.78 4.13 -14.36
N LYS A 173 -14.51 3.13 -14.85
CA LYS A 173 -15.67 2.55 -14.13
C LYS A 173 -15.26 1.83 -12.86
N GLU A 174 -14.12 1.13 -12.90
CA GLU A 174 -13.56 0.46 -11.73
C GLU A 174 -13.08 1.49 -10.72
N ALA A 175 -12.43 2.57 -11.16
CA ALA A 175 -12.03 3.69 -10.30
C ALA A 175 -13.25 4.34 -9.62
N GLU A 176 -14.29 4.67 -10.39
CA GLU A 176 -15.54 5.23 -9.85
C GLU A 176 -16.19 4.32 -8.81
N ALA A 177 -16.16 2.98 -9.02
CA ALA A 177 -16.72 2.02 -8.08
C ALA A 177 -15.95 2.02 -6.73
N TYR A 178 -14.63 2.04 -6.78
CA TYR A 178 -13.79 2.15 -5.57
C TYR A 178 -13.97 3.49 -4.86
N LEU A 179 -14.05 4.59 -5.60
CA LEU A 179 -14.15 5.93 -5.04
C LEU A 179 -15.53 6.28 -4.45
N ARG A 180 -16.51 5.37 -4.52
CA ARG A 180 -17.75 5.45 -3.73
C ARG A 180 -17.46 5.37 -2.23
N PHE A 181 -16.36 4.75 -1.84
CA PHE A 181 -15.85 4.80 -0.49
C PHE A 181 -15.08 6.11 -0.28
N ASP A 182 -15.74 7.11 0.30
CA ASP A 182 -15.27 8.51 0.37
C ASP A 182 -13.87 8.70 0.96
N ARG A 183 -13.45 7.80 1.87
CA ARG A 183 -12.16 7.88 2.56
C ARG A 183 -11.07 7.01 1.95
N PHE A 184 -11.27 6.53 0.72
CA PHE A 184 -10.29 5.67 0.05
C PHE A 184 -9.58 6.40 -1.08
N CYS A 185 -8.32 6.07 -1.28
CA CYS A 185 -7.49 6.49 -2.40
C CYS A 185 -7.14 5.29 -3.30
N LEU A 186 -6.69 5.60 -4.50
CA LEU A 186 -6.09 4.62 -5.41
C LEU A 186 -4.57 4.72 -5.30
N GLY A 187 -3.90 3.59 -5.10
CA GLY A 187 -2.45 3.47 -5.21
C GLY A 187 -2.04 3.39 -6.68
N VAL A 188 -1.20 4.31 -7.11
CA VAL A 188 -0.75 4.37 -8.50
C VAL A 188 0.74 4.12 -8.56
N GLY A 189 1.11 3.04 -9.25
CA GLY A 189 2.47 2.54 -9.37
C GLY A 189 3.02 2.53 -10.80
N GLY A 190 4.05 1.72 -11.01
CA GLY A 190 4.86 1.65 -12.23
C GLY A 190 4.07 1.40 -13.52
N VAL A 191 2.93 0.68 -13.44
CA VAL A 191 2.06 0.40 -14.61
C VAL A 191 1.57 1.67 -15.28
N SER A 192 1.39 2.78 -14.55
CA SER A 192 0.99 4.08 -15.12
C SER A 192 1.97 4.60 -16.18
N THR A 193 3.23 4.16 -16.12
CA THR A 193 4.29 4.59 -17.06
C THR A 193 4.34 3.76 -18.34
N PHE A 194 3.61 2.62 -18.40
CA PHE A 194 3.70 1.70 -19.54
C PHE A 194 2.98 2.23 -20.77
N LYS A 195 3.55 2.01 -21.95
CA LYS A 195 2.92 2.44 -23.22
C LYS A 195 1.55 1.81 -23.47
N SER A 196 1.36 0.57 -23.01
CA SER A 196 0.10 -0.17 -23.13
C SER A 196 -0.95 0.18 -22.07
N SER A 197 -0.61 1.02 -21.10
CA SER A 197 -1.51 1.44 -20.03
C SER A 197 -2.33 2.65 -20.46
N HIS A 198 -3.63 2.63 -20.19
CA HIS A 198 -4.54 3.77 -20.36
C HIS A 198 -4.67 4.65 -19.10
N LEU A 199 -3.92 4.35 -18.03
CA LEU A 199 -4.04 5.07 -16.76
C LEU A 199 -3.73 6.56 -16.87
N ARG A 200 -2.88 6.97 -17.82
CA ARG A 200 -2.58 8.39 -18.04
C ARG A 200 -3.78 9.20 -18.56
N GLU A 201 -4.68 8.54 -19.25
CA GLU A 201 -5.91 9.12 -19.78
C GLU A 201 -7.09 8.90 -18.80
N ASP A 202 -7.21 7.70 -18.24
CA ASP A 202 -8.34 7.30 -17.41
C ASP A 202 -8.32 7.95 -16.02
N LEU A 203 -7.14 8.07 -15.40
CA LEU A 203 -7.04 8.66 -14.06
C LEU A 203 -7.49 10.14 -14.04
N PRO A 204 -6.96 11.05 -14.89
CA PRO A 204 -7.42 12.44 -14.87
C PRO A 204 -8.91 12.60 -15.24
N ALA A 205 -9.46 11.68 -16.00
CA ALA A 205 -10.86 11.72 -16.41
C ALA A 205 -11.86 11.31 -15.30
N ALA A 206 -11.45 10.40 -14.39
CA ALA A 206 -12.36 9.81 -13.40
C ALA A 206 -11.91 9.98 -11.93
N VAL A 207 -10.66 10.33 -11.67
CA VAL A 207 -10.06 10.34 -10.34
C VAL A 207 -9.45 11.71 -10.04
N PRO A 208 -9.93 12.46 -9.06
CA PRO A 208 -9.26 13.68 -8.65
C PRO A 208 -7.93 13.36 -7.94
N LEU A 209 -6.93 14.19 -8.13
CA LEU A 209 -5.57 13.96 -7.61
C LEU A 209 -5.53 13.78 -6.09
N ASN A 210 -6.45 14.41 -5.35
CA ASN A 210 -6.60 14.23 -3.91
C ASN A 210 -7.22 12.89 -3.49
N ARG A 211 -7.38 11.95 -4.42
CA ARG A 211 -7.78 10.56 -4.19
C ARG A 211 -6.73 9.56 -4.72
N ILE A 212 -5.48 10.02 -4.88
CA ILE A 212 -4.35 9.21 -5.35
C ILE A 212 -3.25 9.23 -4.30
N VAL A 213 -2.57 8.09 -4.15
CA VAL A 213 -1.26 7.96 -3.47
C VAL A 213 -0.25 7.36 -4.44
N LEU A 214 1.03 7.62 -4.20
CA LEU A 214 2.14 7.11 -5.01
C LEU A 214 2.67 5.83 -4.38
N GLU A 215 3.01 4.84 -5.20
CA GLU A 215 3.60 3.60 -4.73
C GLU A 215 4.52 2.97 -5.78
N THR A 216 5.28 1.96 -5.35
CA THR A 216 6.09 1.15 -6.27
C THR A 216 5.56 -0.26 -6.42
N ASP A 217 5.06 -0.87 -5.36
CA ASP A 217 4.84 -2.32 -5.25
C ASP A 217 6.15 -3.09 -5.48
N SER A 218 7.27 -2.49 -5.02
CA SER A 218 8.59 -3.10 -5.20
C SER A 218 8.74 -4.37 -4.35
N PRO A 219 9.37 -5.43 -4.91
CA PRO A 219 10.27 -5.47 -6.07
C PRO A 219 9.59 -5.63 -7.44
N TYR A 220 8.26 -5.57 -7.51
CA TYR A 220 7.46 -5.83 -8.69
C TYR A 220 7.21 -4.56 -9.52
N MET A 221 6.65 -4.71 -10.72
CA MET A 221 6.07 -3.63 -11.55
C MET A 221 6.98 -2.42 -11.82
N ALA A 222 8.29 -2.63 -12.01
CA ALA A 222 9.23 -1.56 -12.29
C ALA A 222 8.74 -0.61 -13.40
N PRO A 223 8.74 0.74 -13.17
CA PRO A 223 8.29 1.72 -14.16
C PRO A 223 9.27 1.84 -15.35
N VAL A 224 8.83 2.48 -16.44
CA VAL A 224 9.74 2.95 -17.47
C VAL A 224 10.61 4.08 -16.87
N PRO A 225 11.96 4.09 -17.11
CA PRO A 225 12.72 3.26 -18.06
C PRO A 225 13.27 1.95 -17.46
N HIS A 226 12.87 1.55 -16.26
CA HIS A 226 13.47 0.44 -15.50
C HIS A 226 12.80 -0.93 -15.75
N ARG A 227 11.89 -1.03 -16.73
CA ARG A 227 11.20 -2.29 -17.07
C ARG A 227 12.15 -3.47 -17.18
N GLY A 228 11.74 -4.63 -16.60
CA GLY A 228 12.54 -5.86 -16.61
C GLY A 228 13.67 -5.92 -15.58
N LYS A 229 13.80 -4.90 -14.74
CA LYS A 229 14.68 -4.90 -13.56
C LYS A 229 13.86 -5.04 -12.27
N ARG A 230 14.52 -5.39 -11.16
CA ARG A 230 13.94 -5.28 -9.83
C ARG A 230 13.48 -3.84 -9.61
N ASN A 231 12.22 -3.66 -9.19
CA ASN A 231 11.72 -2.35 -8.78
C ASN A 231 12.29 -1.96 -7.41
N GLU A 232 12.33 -0.67 -7.12
CA GLU A 232 12.73 -0.12 -5.81
C GLU A 232 12.05 1.23 -5.57
N SER A 233 11.93 1.63 -4.31
CA SER A 233 11.23 2.86 -3.90
C SER A 233 11.75 4.13 -4.59
N ALA A 234 13.04 4.18 -4.98
CA ALA A 234 13.59 5.30 -5.75
C ALA A 234 12.82 5.56 -7.07
N TYR A 235 12.26 4.50 -7.66
CA TYR A 235 11.59 4.60 -8.96
C TYR A 235 10.17 5.17 -8.89
N VAL A 236 9.59 5.36 -7.69
CA VAL A 236 8.32 6.07 -7.55
C VAL A 236 8.41 7.52 -8.06
N ALA A 237 9.61 8.09 -8.15
CA ALA A 237 9.87 9.36 -8.82
C ALA A 237 9.39 9.39 -10.28
N ASN A 238 9.51 8.27 -11.01
CA ASN A 238 9.02 8.17 -12.39
C ASN A 238 7.48 8.15 -12.45
N VAL A 239 6.84 7.53 -11.47
CA VAL A 239 5.38 7.52 -11.33
C VAL A 239 4.87 8.95 -11.07
N ARG A 240 5.51 9.68 -10.12
CA ARG A 240 5.20 11.08 -9.82
C ARG A 240 5.29 11.97 -11.06
N LEU A 241 6.35 11.83 -11.85
CA LEU A 241 6.51 12.61 -13.08
C LEU A 241 5.45 12.27 -14.13
N THR A 242 5.11 11.01 -14.26
CA THR A 242 4.05 10.54 -15.17
C THR A 242 2.69 11.12 -14.79
N LEU A 243 2.34 11.09 -13.49
CA LEU A 243 1.09 11.70 -13.01
C LEU A 243 1.07 13.23 -13.18
N ALA A 244 2.19 13.90 -12.93
CA ALA A 244 2.30 15.35 -13.16
C ALA A 244 1.96 15.72 -14.62
N GLN A 245 2.51 14.95 -15.58
CA GLN A 245 2.20 15.13 -17.00
C GLN A 245 0.72 14.82 -17.32
N ALA A 246 0.19 13.72 -16.79
CA ALA A 246 -1.18 13.29 -17.03
C ALA A 246 -2.22 14.30 -16.50
N TYR A 247 -1.99 14.85 -15.31
CA TYR A 247 -2.89 15.84 -14.68
C TYR A 247 -2.61 17.29 -15.10
N GLY A 248 -1.54 17.57 -15.86
CA GLY A 248 -1.17 18.91 -16.27
C GLY A 248 -0.73 19.82 -15.11
N VAL A 249 -0.13 19.25 -14.07
CA VAL A 249 0.35 19.94 -12.87
C VAL A 249 1.85 19.75 -12.68
N SER A 250 2.47 20.47 -11.74
CA SER A 250 3.87 20.25 -11.41
C SER A 250 4.09 18.95 -10.61
N ALA A 251 5.29 18.36 -10.71
CA ALA A 251 5.66 17.21 -9.90
C ALA A 251 5.64 17.53 -8.38
N ASP A 252 5.95 18.76 -7.99
CA ASP A 252 5.87 19.20 -6.59
C ASP A 252 4.42 19.30 -6.12
N GLU A 253 3.47 19.66 -6.98
CA GLU A 253 2.05 19.64 -6.66
C GLU A 253 1.53 18.21 -6.48
N VAL A 254 1.93 17.26 -7.34
CA VAL A 254 1.63 15.83 -7.12
C VAL A 254 2.14 15.39 -5.76
N ALA A 255 3.40 15.69 -5.41
CA ALA A 255 3.97 15.32 -4.12
C ALA A 255 3.17 15.93 -2.95
N LEU A 256 2.84 17.22 -3.00
CA LEU A 256 2.08 17.89 -1.94
C LEU A 256 0.70 17.25 -1.71
N VAL A 257 -0.04 17.02 -2.81
CA VAL A 257 -1.40 16.49 -2.72
C VAL A 257 -1.38 15.03 -2.25
N THR A 258 -0.52 14.19 -2.83
CA THR A 258 -0.43 12.78 -2.44
C THR A 258 0.10 12.61 -1.01
N ASN A 259 1.06 13.42 -0.55
CA ASN A 259 1.51 13.44 0.84
C ASN A 259 0.36 13.80 1.80
N LYS A 260 -0.49 14.76 1.42
CA LYS A 260 -1.66 15.13 2.24
C LYS A 260 -2.65 13.99 2.36
N ASN A 261 -2.85 13.20 1.30
CA ASN A 261 -3.67 12.00 1.33
C ASN A 261 -3.08 10.96 2.30
N VAL A 262 -1.76 10.71 2.22
CA VAL A 262 -1.07 9.77 3.13
C VAL A 262 -1.13 10.26 4.58
N GLU A 263 -0.89 11.54 4.83
CA GLU A 263 -1.03 12.13 6.17
C GLU A 263 -2.45 11.93 6.73
N THR A 264 -3.46 12.15 5.90
CA THR A 264 -4.86 12.00 6.32
C THR A 264 -5.23 10.56 6.63
N LEU A 265 -4.75 9.60 5.83
CA LEU A 265 -5.06 8.18 6.00
C LEU A 265 -4.23 7.52 7.09
N PHE A 266 -2.91 7.74 7.09
CA PHE A 266 -1.96 6.97 7.89
C PHE A 266 -1.26 7.77 8.99
N GLY A 267 -1.47 9.09 9.04
CA GLY A 267 -0.76 9.97 9.97
C GLY A 267 0.74 10.14 9.67
N VAL A 268 1.20 9.69 8.49
CA VAL A 268 2.61 9.71 8.09
C VAL A 268 2.92 10.97 7.27
N ARG A 269 4.04 11.62 7.60
CA ARG A 269 4.61 12.74 6.85
C ARG A 269 5.99 12.39 6.34
N PRO A 270 6.36 12.84 5.12
CA PRO A 270 7.69 12.57 4.61
C PRO A 270 8.75 13.37 5.40
N LEU A 271 9.88 12.73 5.67
CA LEU A 271 11.06 13.41 6.18
C LEU A 271 11.68 14.30 5.09
N ALA A 272 12.32 15.38 5.50
CA ALA A 272 13.20 16.11 4.60
C ALA A 272 14.38 15.19 4.20
N VAL A 273 14.58 15.04 2.90
CA VAL A 273 15.70 14.27 2.33
C VAL A 273 16.58 15.23 1.52
N CYS A 274 17.89 15.07 1.68
CA CYS A 274 18.92 15.91 1.04
C CYS A 274 19.57 15.16 -0.09
#